data_c0cf33d0649293b5c94fd4e5c62cde65
#
_entry.id   c0cf33d0649293b5c94fd4e5c62cde65
#
_cell.length_a   1.000
_cell.length_b   1.000
_cell.length_c   1.000
_cell.angle_alpha   90.00
_cell.angle_beta   90.00
_cell.angle_gamma   90.00
#
_symmetry.space_group_name_H-M   'P 1'
#
loop_
_entity.id
_entity.type
_entity.pdbx_description
1 polymer ?
#
loop_
_entity_poly.entity_id
_entity_poly.type
_entity_poly.pdbx_seq_one_letter_code
_entity_poly.pdbx_strand_id
1 'polypeptide(L)'
;MSFAAEKIAHVLDWETSFVGTQFVAFSTSLPELASSIAAVRLGVPKLAIAGLLGSNLFNMGFVMFIDELAYTNGSFWGAIDETHIFTASTAILMTAIVIAAMAIKSRRRIMNYFSIESILLISAYTVTSVLIFLYSKN
;
A
#
# COMPACT_ATOMS: atom_id res chain seq x y z
N MET A 1 -13.05 10.68 1.56
CA MET A 1 -11.71 11.33 1.50
C MET A 1 -11.63 12.42 2.55
N SER A 2 -10.45 12.68 3.13
CA SER A 2 -10.33 13.80 4.06
C SER A 2 -10.34 15.12 3.29
N PHE A 3 -11.02 16.14 3.85
CA PHE A 3 -11.07 17.50 3.32
C PHE A 3 -9.69 18.10 2.98
N ALA A 4 -8.65 17.66 3.70
CA ALA A 4 -7.27 18.06 3.42
C ALA A 4 -6.73 17.47 2.11
N ALA A 5 -7.06 16.21 1.79
CA ALA A 5 -6.61 15.56 0.55
C ALA A 5 -7.26 16.22 -0.69
N GLU A 6 -8.53 16.57 -0.62
CA GLU A 6 -9.21 17.30 -1.69
C GLU A 6 -8.59 18.68 -1.92
N LYS A 7 -8.29 19.41 -0.84
CA LYS A 7 -7.60 20.70 -0.97
C LYS A 7 -6.21 20.58 -1.58
N ILE A 8 -5.44 19.55 -1.20
CA ILE A 8 -4.11 19.31 -1.77
C ILE A 8 -4.22 18.99 -3.26
N ALA A 9 -5.14 18.13 -3.65
CA ALA A 9 -5.40 17.81 -5.04
C ALA A 9 -5.74 19.04 -5.87
N HIS A 10 -6.64 19.88 -5.36
CA HIS A 10 -7.05 21.14 -6.01
C HIS A 10 -5.93 22.17 -6.13
N VAL A 11 -5.11 22.34 -5.09
CA VAL A 11 -4.04 23.35 -5.08
C VAL A 11 -2.88 22.96 -6.00
N LEU A 12 -2.58 21.65 -6.10
CA LEU A 12 -1.48 21.14 -6.91
C LEU A 12 -1.91 20.74 -8.32
N ASP A 13 -3.20 20.87 -8.65
CA ASP A 13 -3.80 20.38 -9.90
C ASP A 13 -3.46 18.88 -10.15
N TRP A 14 -3.55 18.10 -9.09
CA TRP A 14 -3.33 16.65 -9.10
C TRP A 14 -4.65 15.92 -8.98
N GLU A 15 -4.72 14.77 -9.63
CA GLU A 15 -5.91 13.94 -9.53
C GLU A 15 -6.11 13.41 -8.11
N THR A 16 -7.38 13.38 -7.66
CA THR A 16 -7.76 12.96 -6.31
C THR A 16 -7.38 11.52 -6.01
N SER A 17 -7.42 10.64 -7.01
CA SER A 17 -7.00 9.23 -6.88
C SER A 17 -5.51 9.11 -6.56
N PHE A 18 -4.67 9.91 -7.22
CA PHE A 18 -3.22 9.94 -6.95
C PHE A 18 -2.93 10.46 -5.53
N VAL A 19 -3.54 11.59 -5.16
CA VAL A 19 -3.36 12.16 -3.80
C VAL A 19 -3.83 11.18 -2.72
N GLY A 20 -4.97 10.53 -2.93
CA GLY A 20 -5.49 9.49 -2.03
C GLY A 20 -4.53 8.32 -1.88
N THR A 21 -4.07 7.77 -3.00
CA THR A 21 -3.19 6.60 -3.02
C THR A 21 -1.81 6.87 -2.44
N GLN A 22 -1.24 8.07 -2.63
CA GLN A 22 0.11 8.37 -2.18
C GLN A 22 0.13 9.04 -0.79
N PHE A 23 -0.58 10.14 -0.62
CA PHE A 23 -0.46 10.97 0.59
C PHE A 23 -1.37 10.50 1.72
N VAL A 24 -2.61 10.15 1.41
CA VAL A 24 -3.54 9.66 2.45
C VAL A 24 -3.10 8.28 2.92
N ALA A 25 -2.77 7.37 2.00
CA ALA A 25 -2.30 6.03 2.36
C ALA A 25 -1.00 6.10 3.17
N PHE A 26 -0.02 6.94 2.77
CA PHE A 26 1.20 7.14 3.55
C PHE A 26 0.89 7.63 4.97
N SER A 27 0.05 8.66 5.09
CA SER A 27 -0.29 9.25 6.39
C SER A 27 -1.01 8.26 7.32
N THR A 28 -1.91 7.45 6.78
CA THR A 28 -2.65 6.44 7.55
C THR A 28 -1.80 5.23 7.92
N SER A 29 -0.71 4.97 7.19
CA SER A 29 0.24 3.88 7.48
C SER A 29 1.38 4.27 8.42
N LEU A 30 1.45 5.52 8.90
CA LEU A 30 2.48 5.96 9.85
C LEU A 30 2.45 5.18 11.19
N PRO A 31 1.30 4.84 11.78
CA PRO A 31 1.25 4.01 12.98
C PRO A 31 1.85 2.62 12.77
N GLU A 32 1.56 1.98 11.63
CA GLU A 32 2.12 0.67 11.25
C GLU A 32 3.63 0.77 11.04
N LEU A 33 4.11 1.84 10.43
CA LEU A 33 5.55 2.08 10.28
C LEU A 33 6.22 2.23 11.65
N ALA A 34 5.64 3.01 12.56
CA ALA A 34 6.20 3.21 13.90
C ALA A 34 6.24 1.91 14.71
N SER A 35 5.17 1.13 14.70
CA SER A 35 5.09 -0.16 15.39
C SER A 35 6.06 -1.19 14.79
N SER A 36 6.22 -1.21 13.46
CA SER A 36 7.17 -2.08 12.77
C SER A 36 8.62 -1.74 13.12
N ILE A 37 8.98 -0.44 13.15
CA ILE A 37 10.31 0.00 13.58
C ILE A 37 10.57 -0.42 15.05
N ALA A 38 9.59 -0.24 15.93
CA ALA A 38 9.70 -0.66 17.32
C ALA A 38 9.93 -2.17 17.45
N ALA A 39 9.15 -2.99 16.74
CA ALA A 39 9.29 -4.44 16.75
C ALA A 39 10.68 -4.90 16.25
N VAL A 40 11.21 -4.28 15.19
CA VAL A 40 12.56 -4.58 14.69
C VAL A 40 13.62 -4.19 15.71
N ARG A 41 13.50 -3.02 16.36
CA ARG A 41 14.44 -2.58 17.41
C ARG A 41 14.42 -3.47 18.65
N LEU A 42 13.28 -4.06 18.98
CA LEU A 42 13.13 -5.05 20.06
C LEU A 42 13.62 -6.45 19.66
N GLY A 43 14.14 -6.65 18.46
CA GLY A 43 14.65 -7.94 17.99
C GLY A 43 13.57 -8.95 17.58
N VAL A 44 12.33 -8.51 17.37
CA VAL A 44 11.19 -9.35 16.96
C VAL A 44 10.65 -8.99 15.58
N PRO A 45 11.47 -9.06 14.52
CA PRO A 45 11.08 -8.61 13.17
C PRO A 45 9.87 -9.38 12.60
N LYS A 46 9.64 -10.60 13.05
CA LYS A 46 8.43 -11.37 12.65
C LYS A 46 7.14 -10.68 13.07
N LEU A 47 7.15 -9.98 14.22
CA LEU A 47 6.00 -9.22 14.68
C LEU A 47 5.71 -8.02 13.77
N ALA A 48 6.75 -7.35 13.28
CA ALA A 48 6.60 -6.27 12.28
C ALA A 48 5.90 -6.77 11.01
N ILE A 49 6.37 -7.90 10.46
CA ILE A 49 5.77 -8.49 9.25
C ILE A 49 4.33 -8.94 9.50
N ALA A 50 4.07 -9.61 10.63
CA ALA A 50 2.72 -10.05 10.99
C ALA A 50 1.76 -8.86 11.16
N GLY A 51 2.23 -7.75 11.74
CA GLY A 51 1.46 -6.51 11.88
C GLY A 51 1.10 -5.91 10.53
N LEU A 52 2.06 -5.78 9.60
CA LEU A 52 1.82 -5.25 8.26
C LEU A 52 0.86 -6.13 7.44
N LEU A 53 1.05 -7.45 7.45
CA LEU A 53 0.15 -8.36 6.74
C LEU A 53 -1.24 -8.38 7.36
N GLY A 54 -1.34 -8.30 8.70
CA GLY A 54 -2.60 -8.22 9.42
C GLY A 54 -3.38 -6.94 9.10
N SER A 55 -2.70 -5.79 9.06
CA SER A 55 -3.29 -4.51 8.67
C SER A 55 -3.80 -4.54 7.24
N ASN A 56 -3.02 -5.09 6.30
CA ASN A 56 -3.46 -5.27 4.92
C ASN A 56 -4.71 -6.16 4.83
N LEU A 57 -4.72 -7.29 5.54
CA LEU A 57 -5.86 -8.20 5.56
C LEU A 57 -7.11 -7.53 6.16
N PHE A 58 -6.94 -6.75 7.23
CA PHE A 58 -8.04 -6.02 7.86
C PHE A 58 -8.62 -4.98 6.89
N ASN A 59 -7.78 -4.18 6.23
CA ASN A 59 -8.22 -3.16 5.28
C ASN A 59 -8.92 -3.78 4.07
N MET A 60 -8.38 -4.84 3.49
CA MET A 60 -8.98 -5.49 2.31
C MET A 60 -10.19 -6.35 2.65
N GLY A 61 -10.21 -7.01 3.79
CA GLY A 61 -11.31 -7.89 4.18
C GLY A 61 -12.45 -7.17 4.88
N PHE A 62 -12.13 -6.39 5.91
CA PHE A 62 -13.14 -5.80 6.79
C PHE A 62 -13.60 -4.41 6.33
N VAL A 63 -12.65 -3.51 6.04
CA VAL A 63 -13.00 -2.12 5.67
C VAL A 63 -13.72 -2.11 4.33
N MET A 64 -13.20 -2.82 3.34
CA MET A 64 -13.82 -2.92 2.01
C MET A 64 -15.23 -3.56 2.06
N PHE A 65 -15.41 -4.55 2.92
CA PHE A 65 -16.73 -5.17 3.13
C PHE A 65 -17.75 -4.17 3.73
N ILE A 66 -17.32 -3.35 4.70
CA ILE A 66 -18.16 -2.31 5.27
C ILE A 66 -18.50 -1.25 4.23
N ASP A 67 -17.53 -0.83 3.41
CA ASP A 67 -17.73 0.16 2.35
C ASP A 67 -18.76 -0.34 1.32
N GLU A 68 -18.68 -1.62 0.93
CA GLU A 68 -19.67 -2.24 0.04
C GLU A 68 -21.08 -2.25 0.65
N LEU A 69 -21.20 -2.58 1.94
CA LEU A 69 -22.48 -2.58 2.65
C LEU A 69 -23.06 -1.16 2.83
N ALA A 70 -22.20 -0.17 3.01
CA ALA A 70 -22.60 1.22 3.20
C ALA A 70 -22.94 1.94 1.89
N TYR A 71 -22.48 1.43 0.75
CA TYR A 71 -22.69 2.05 -0.55
C TYR A 71 -24.09 1.75 -1.09
N THR A 72 -24.95 2.76 -1.08
CA THR A 72 -26.40 2.63 -1.43
C THR A 72 -26.73 3.05 -2.86
N ASN A 73 -25.78 3.63 -3.61
CA ASN A 73 -26.00 4.23 -4.92
C ASN A 73 -25.74 3.28 -6.11
N GLY A 74 -25.89 1.98 -5.92
CA GLY A 74 -25.70 0.97 -6.97
C GLY A 74 -24.60 -0.03 -6.63
N SER A 75 -23.81 -0.46 -7.64
CA SER A 75 -22.67 -1.36 -7.40
C SER A 75 -21.45 -0.57 -6.94
N PHE A 76 -20.95 -0.86 -5.74
CA PHE A 76 -19.68 -0.31 -5.24
C PHE A 76 -18.52 -0.56 -6.21
N TRP A 77 -18.44 -1.77 -6.75
CA TRP A 77 -17.41 -2.16 -7.72
C TRP A 77 -17.44 -1.37 -9.02
N GLY A 78 -18.63 -0.94 -9.44
CA GLY A 78 -18.80 -0.08 -10.62
C GLY A 78 -18.44 1.39 -10.40
N ALA A 79 -18.30 1.80 -9.14
CA ALA A 79 -17.93 3.16 -8.76
C ALA A 79 -16.41 3.32 -8.49
N ILE A 80 -15.68 2.19 -8.48
CA ILE A 80 -14.22 2.19 -8.24
C ILE A 80 -13.50 2.57 -9.53
N ASP A 81 -12.58 3.53 -9.43
CA ASP A 81 -11.73 3.95 -10.54
C ASP A 81 -10.78 2.81 -10.99
N GLU A 82 -10.56 2.69 -12.30
CA GLU A 82 -9.71 1.65 -12.88
C GLU A 82 -8.26 1.70 -12.36
N THR A 83 -7.77 2.86 -11.93
CA THR A 83 -6.44 3.01 -11.33
C THR A 83 -6.25 2.17 -10.07
N HIS A 84 -7.34 1.87 -9.35
CA HIS A 84 -7.31 1.00 -8.18
C HIS A 84 -7.01 -0.46 -8.51
N ILE A 85 -7.25 -0.91 -9.75
CA ILE A 85 -6.87 -2.26 -10.22
C ILE A 85 -5.34 -2.39 -10.23
N PHE A 86 -4.64 -1.36 -10.70
CA PHE A 86 -3.17 -1.35 -10.69
C PHE A 86 -2.61 -1.35 -9.27
N THR A 87 -3.18 -0.55 -8.37
CA THR A 87 -2.74 -0.52 -6.96
C THR A 87 -3.00 -1.84 -6.26
N ALA A 88 -4.18 -2.44 -6.45
CA ALA A 88 -4.53 -3.74 -5.88
C ALA A 88 -3.63 -4.86 -6.39
N SER A 89 -3.39 -4.90 -7.71
CA SER A 89 -2.49 -5.90 -8.34
C SER A 89 -1.07 -5.78 -7.79
N THR A 90 -0.57 -4.56 -7.62
CA THR A 90 0.76 -4.30 -7.03
C THR A 90 0.81 -4.72 -5.57
N ALA A 91 -0.23 -4.42 -4.78
CA ALA A 91 -0.30 -4.83 -3.38
C ALA A 91 -0.27 -6.36 -3.22
N ILE A 92 -0.99 -7.07 -4.08
CA ILE A 92 -0.97 -8.56 -4.14
C ILE A 92 0.45 -9.04 -4.47
N LEU A 93 1.09 -8.48 -5.50
CA LEU A 93 2.45 -8.83 -5.88
C LEU A 93 3.45 -8.61 -4.75
N MET A 94 3.41 -7.43 -4.10
CA MET A 94 4.29 -7.10 -2.98
C MET A 94 4.07 -8.05 -1.80
N THR A 95 2.83 -8.36 -1.48
CA THR A 95 2.48 -9.33 -0.43
C THR A 95 3.01 -10.72 -0.75
N ALA A 96 2.86 -11.18 -2.00
CA ALA A 96 3.39 -12.47 -2.46
C ALA A 96 4.92 -12.53 -2.36
N ILE A 97 5.63 -11.44 -2.69
CA ILE A 97 7.09 -11.34 -2.54
C ILE A 97 7.49 -11.52 -1.07
N VAL A 98 6.81 -10.85 -0.14
CA VAL A 98 7.09 -10.95 1.30
C VAL A 98 6.86 -12.39 1.80
N ILE A 99 5.73 -12.99 1.45
CA ILE A 99 5.41 -14.37 1.85
C ILE A 99 6.43 -15.36 1.28
N ALA A 100 6.78 -15.22 0.00
CA ALA A 100 7.78 -16.07 -0.64
C ALA A 100 9.16 -15.93 0.04
N ALA A 101 9.59 -14.70 0.34
CA ALA A 101 10.85 -14.44 1.05
C ALA A 101 10.88 -15.10 2.42
N MET A 102 9.76 -15.06 3.14
CA MET A 102 9.63 -15.73 4.44
C MET A 102 9.69 -17.26 4.32
N ALA A 103 9.01 -17.84 3.32
CA ALA A 103 8.97 -19.28 3.09
C ALA A 103 10.34 -19.84 2.68
N ILE A 104 11.06 -19.13 1.82
CA ILE A 104 12.38 -19.55 1.31
C ILE A 104 13.50 -19.27 2.33
N LYS A 105 13.21 -18.50 3.41
CA LYS A 105 14.23 -18.03 4.37
C LYS A 105 15.42 -17.37 3.67
N SER A 106 15.14 -16.61 2.62
CA SER A 106 16.15 -15.96 1.81
C SER A 106 17.05 -15.09 2.70
N ARG A 107 18.36 -15.31 2.61
CA ARG A 107 19.39 -14.53 3.29
C ARG A 107 20.31 -13.83 2.29
N ARG A 108 19.91 -13.77 1.01
CA ARG A 108 20.73 -13.15 -0.02
C ARG A 108 20.70 -11.64 0.15
N ARG A 109 21.82 -11.08 0.63
CA ARG A 109 22.01 -9.64 0.76
C ARG A 109 22.85 -9.13 -0.42
N ILE A 110 22.38 -8.06 -1.04
CA ILE A 110 23.16 -7.30 -2.01
C ILE A 110 23.82 -6.16 -1.22
N MET A 111 25.14 -5.97 -1.41
CA MET A 111 25.95 -4.92 -0.77
C MET A 111 25.83 -4.87 0.77
N ASN A 112 25.66 -6.00 1.45
CA ASN A 112 25.61 -6.15 2.91
C ASN A 112 24.44 -5.44 3.65
N TYR A 113 23.68 -4.56 2.98
CA TYR A 113 22.63 -3.73 3.61
C TYR A 113 21.23 -4.06 3.11
N PHE A 114 21.04 -4.37 1.83
CA PHE A 114 19.74 -4.59 1.23
C PHE A 114 19.54 -6.06 0.83
N SER A 115 18.36 -6.59 1.10
CA SER A 115 17.95 -7.88 0.55
C SER A 115 17.42 -7.69 -0.88
N ILE A 116 17.47 -8.74 -1.69
CA ILE A 116 16.89 -8.73 -3.05
C ILE A 116 15.41 -8.37 -2.98
N GLU A 117 14.72 -8.92 -2.00
CA GLU A 117 13.29 -8.69 -1.76
C GLU A 117 12.98 -7.22 -1.50
N SER A 118 13.82 -6.53 -0.72
CA SER A 118 13.65 -5.09 -0.45
C SER A 118 13.76 -4.26 -1.72
N ILE A 119 14.70 -4.60 -2.60
CA ILE A 119 14.88 -3.91 -3.89
C ILE A 119 13.66 -4.15 -4.78
N LEU A 120 13.16 -5.39 -4.84
CA LEU A 120 11.96 -5.72 -5.61
C LEU A 120 10.73 -4.97 -5.10
N LEU A 121 10.55 -4.87 -3.78
CA LEU A 121 9.43 -4.13 -3.18
C LEU A 121 9.51 -2.63 -3.50
N ILE A 122 10.68 -2.02 -3.33
CA ILE A 122 10.89 -0.60 -3.65
C ILE A 122 10.65 -0.35 -5.14
N SER A 123 11.17 -1.21 -6.02
CA SER A 123 11.00 -1.05 -7.47
C SER A 123 9.53 -1.21 -7.88
N ALA A 124 8.83 -2.21 -7.36
CA ALA A 124 7.41 -2.42 -7.64
C ALA A 124 6.57 -1.21 -7.21
N TYR A 125 6.79 -0.69 -5.99
CA TYR A 125 6.10 0.49 -5.50
C TYR A 125 6.40 1.72 -6.37
N THR A 126 7.68 1.98 -6.68
CA THR A 126 8.09 3.15 -7.47
C THR A 126 7.50 3.10 -8.88
N VAL A 127 7.57 1.96 -9.55
CA VAL A 127 7.00 1.78 -10.90
C VAL A 127 5.50 2.04 -10.88
N THR A 128 4.78 1.46 -9.92
CA THR A 128 3.33 1.66 -9.82
C THR A 128 2.97 3.11 -9.53
N SER A 129 3.69 3.78 -8.61
CA SER A 129 3.47 5.19 -8.31
C SER A 129 3.67 6.08 -9.54
N VAL A 130 4.71 5.81 -10.33
CA VAL A 130 4.96 6.56 -11.58
C VAL A 130 3.88 6.28 -12.62
N LEU A 131 3.45 5.02 -12.77
CA LEU A 131 2.38 4.67 -13.71
C LEU A 131 1.06 5.35 -13.36
N ILE A 132 0.66 5.34 -12.09
CA ILE A 132 -0.55 6.02 -11.63
C ILE A 132 -0.45 7.52 -11.88
N PHE A 133 0.70 8.13 -11.59
CA PHE A 133 0.90 9.56 -11.85
C PHE A 133 0.82 9.91 -13.35
N LEU A 134 1.39 9.09 -14.22
CA LEU A 134 1.33 9.30 -15.67
C LEU A 134 -0.08 9.08 -16.23
N TYR A 135 -0.78 8.06 -15.72
CA TYR A 135 -2.16 7.76 -16.13
C TYR A 135 -3.14 8.83 -15.66
N SER A 136 -2.93 9.37 -14.48
CA SER A 136 -3.70 10.45 -13.87
C SER A 136 -3.58 11.79 -14.64
N LYS A 137 -2.57 11.93 -15.50
CA LYS A 137 -2.31 13.17 -16.25
C LYS A 137 -2.91 13.18 -17.67
N ASN A 138 -3.41 12.03 -18.15
CA ASN A 138 -4.06 11.87 -19.44
C ASN A 138 -5.57 11.79 -19.33
#